data_786b1fb76ac306ecf93e824b3c0de1a0
#
_entry.id   786b1fb76ac306ecf93e824b3c0de1a0
#
_cell.length_a   1.000
_cell.length_b   1.000
_cell.length_c   1.000
_cell.angle_alpha   90.00
_cell.angle_beta   90.00
_cell.angle_gamma   90.00
#
_symmetry.space_group_name_H-M   'P 1'
#
loop_
_entity.id
_entity.type
_entity.pdbx_description
1 polymer ?
#
loop_
_entity_poly.entity_id
_entity_poly.type
_entity_poly.pdbx_seq_one_letter_code
_entity_poly.pdbx_strand_id
1 'polypeptide(L)'
;MKLGMKFSVNAVMAGQKSSLVNATPQLIAKSTPGQFTITSPVSKALGIAVGENVMFLNNIAGIEQAIQARPDELVNYANEHGWDIDTPEGVDALIKDLTTWYIAKGVLMYKKNGEPILGTVRVTKEEKAAKIAQDGLKMIQELSEEDKAAFAASKNLEGVDDDTLAAALTPDDIPSPTYHAASGSKTAATAQATGIGLQLNFTDTSIWDTIKADIEDKKSVNRVFDVKLNEAEEAKYNNGMEDVAITIYPIEFVEDKAPMTRNSKENVEEA
;
A
#
# COMPACT_ATOMS: atom_id res chain seq x y z
N MET A 1 -1.84 16.09 -45.79
CA MET A 1 -3.23 15.82 -45.38
C MET A 1 -3.40 14.59 -44.50
N LYS A 2 -2.68 13.51 -44.71
CA LYS A 2 -2.73 12.33 -43.85
C LYS A 2 -2.06 12.50 -42.47
N LEU A 3 -1.18 13.46 -42.29
CA LEU A 3 -0.54 13.80 -41.04
C LEU A 3 -1.46 14.46 -40.01
N GLY A 4 -2.47 15.19 -40.46
CA GLY A 4 -3.41 15.89 -39.55
C GLY A 4 -4.32 14.93 -38.77
N MET A 5 -4.68 13.79 -39.32
CA MET A 5 -5.51 12.79 -38.64
C MET A 5 -4.73 12.04 -37.53
N LYS A 6 -3.44 11.83 -37.72
CA LYS A 6 -2.57 11.26 -36.66
C LYS A 6 -2.42 12.19 -35.46
N PHE A 7 -2.37 13.51 -35.71
CA PHE A 7 -2.28 14.49 -34.65
C PHE A 7 -3.57 14.60 -33.83
N SER A 8 -4.75 14.51 -34.49
CA SER A 8 -6.03 14.56 -33.76
C SER A 8 -6.24 13.35 -32.83
N VAL A 9 -5.82 12.15 -33.24
CA VAL A 9 -5.90 10.94 -32.38
C VAL A 9 -4.90 11.04 -31.22
N ASN A 10 -3.70 11.53 -31.45
CA ASN A 10 -2.72 11.74 -30.39
C ASN A 10 -3.12 12.88 -29.45
N ALA A 11 -3.81 13.91 -29.93
CA ALA A 11 -4.31 15.01 -29.12
C ALA A 11 -5.43 14.55 -28.16
N VAL A 12 -6.32 13.65 -28.61
CA VAL A 12 -7.34 13.06 -27.73
C VAL A 12 -6.71 12.18 -26.63
N MET A 13 -5.71 11.37 -26.98
CA MET A 13 -5.00 10.57 -25.99
C MET A 13 -4.10 11.44 -25.07
N ALA A 14 -3.52 12.51 -25.59
CA ALA A 14 -2.77 13.47 -24.78
C ALA A 14 -3.69 14.27 -23.84
N GLY A 15 -4.93 14.61 -24.27
CA GLY A 15 -5.94 15.24 -23.44
C GLY A 15 -6.37 14.35 -22.26
N GLN A 16 -6.53 13.06 -22.49
CA GLN A 16 -6.81 12.10 -21.41
C GLN A 16 -5.62 11.93 -20.47
N LYS A 17 -4.40 11.95 -20.98
CA LYS A 17 -3.18 11.92 -20.16
C LYS A 17 -2.96 13.23 -19.40
N SER A 18 -3.29 14.38 -19.98
CA SER A 18 -3.13 15.68 -19.32
C SER A 18 -4.12 15.88 -18.17
N SER A 19 -5.32 15.30 -18.23
CA SER A 19 -6.25 15.31 -17.11
C SER A 19 -5.75 14.47 -15.91
N LEU A 20 -4.93 13.44 -16.18
CA LEU A 20 -4.27 12.66 -15.14
C LEU A 20 -2.97 13.34 -14.62
N VAL A 21 -2.32 14.13 -15.46
CA VAL A 21 -1.08 14.86 -15.09
C VAL A 21 -1.39 16.09 -14.23
N ASN A 22 -2.57 16.71 -14.39
CA ASN A 22 -3.03 17.87 -13.62
C ASN A 22 -3.93 17.47 -12.43
N ALA A 23 -3.97 16.19 -12.04
CA ALA A 23 -4.69 15.79 -10.86
C ALA A 23 -4.08 16.46 -9.62
N THR A 24 -4.93 16.98 -8.74
CA THR A 24 -4.50 17.49 -7.43
C THR A 24 -3.78 16.39 -6.67
N PRO A 25 -2.69 16.70 -5.92
CA PRO A 25 -2.00 15.71 -5.10
C PRO A 25 -2.90 15.23 -3.97
N GLN A 26 -3.54 14.08 -4.15
CA GLN A 26 -4.55 13.58 -3.21
C GLN A 26 -4.31 12.14 -2.80
N LEU A 27 -4.70 11.87 -1.55
CA LEU A 27 -4.94 10.56 -0.97
C LEU A 27 -6.43 10.39 -0.76
N ILE A 28 -7.00 9.26 -1.17
CA ILE A 28 -8.43 8.97 -1.04
C ILE A 28 -8.59 7.68 -0.24
N ALA A 29 -9.09 7.77 0.99
CA ALA A 29 -9.55 6.61 1.75
C ALA A 29 -10.90 6.16 1.20
N LYS A 30 -10.94 5.00 0.55
CA LYS A 30 -12.14 4.48 -0.14
C LYS A 30 -13.23 4.05 0.85
N SER A 31 -14.43 3.90 0.34
CA SER A 31 -15.56 3.27 1.05
C SER A 31 -15.30 1.81 1.41
N THR A 32 -14.44 1.12 0.66
CA THR A 32 -14.00 -0.24 0.98
C THR A 32 -12.94 -0.20 2.08
N PRO A 33 -13.13 -0.96 3.19
CA PRO A 33 -12.17 -1.01 4.28
C PRO A 33 -10.75 -1.37 3.83
N GLY A 34 -9.76 -0.66 4.38
CA GLY A 34 -8.34 -0.86 4.08
C GLY A 34 -7.90 -0.42 2.68
N GLN A 35 -8.79 0.15 1.85
CA GLN A 35 -8.42 0.64 0.52
C GLN A 35 -8.18 2.14 0.50
N PHE A 36 -7.04 2.51 -0.12
CA PHE A 36 -6.69 3.89 -0.40
C PHE A 36 -6.29 4.04 -1.87
N THR A 37 -6.39 5.25 -2.38
CA THR A 37 -5.86 5.60 -3.70
C THR A 37 -5.01 6.85 -3.57
N ILE A 38 -3.81 6.83 -4.14
CA ILE A 38 -2.96 8.02 -4.31
C ILE A 38 -2.97 8.45 -5.77
N THR A 39 -3.09 9.75 -6.00
CA THR A 39 -3.07 10.31 -7.36
C THR A 39 -1.65 10.30 -7.95
N SER A 40 -1.55 10.42 -9.28
CA SER A 40 -0.26 10.39 -9.98
C SER A 40 0.77 11.42 -9.49
N PRO A 41 0.41 12.66 -9.12
CA PRO A 41 1.38 13.59 -8.54
C PRO A 41 2.01 13.08 -7.24
N VAL A 42 1.20 12.45 -6.37
CA VAL A 42 1.69 11.88 -5.10
C VAL A 42 2.63 10.71 -5.37
N SER A 43 2.24 9.76 -6.22
CA SER A 43 3.10 8.62 -6.55
C SER A 43 4.44 9.03 -7.16
N LYS A 44 4.45 10.10 -7.99
CA LYS A 44 5.68 10.66 -8.55
C LYS A 44 6.57 11.31 -7.50
N ALA A 45 5.97 12.12 -6.60
CA ALA A 45 6.72 12.80 -5.54
C ALA A 45 7.34 11.79 -4.57
N LEU A 46 6.62 10.72 -4.22
CA LEU A 46 7.12 9.61 -3.41
C LEU A 46 8.12 8.71 -4.15
N GLY A 47 8.24 8.84 -5.47
CA GLY A 47 9.06 7.94 -6.29
C GLY A 47 8.60 6.50 -6.22
N ILE A 48 7.27 6.26 -6.26
CA ILE A 48 6.65 4.94 -6.11
C ILE A 48 6.12 4.44 -7.44
N ALA A 49 6.49 3.20 -7.76
CA ALA A 49 5.95 2.42 -8.87
C ALA A 49 4.99 1.32 -8.38
N VAL A 50 4.32 0.67 -9.33
CA VAL A 50 3.51 -0.54 -9.07
C VAL A 50 4.41 -1.62 -8.46
N GLY A 51 3.94 -2.25 -7.39
CA GLY A 51 4.68 -3.28 -6.66
C GLY A 51 5.54 -2.74 -5.51
N GLU A 52 5.80 -1.43 -5.46
CA GLU A 52 6.49 -0.82 -4.33
C GLU A 52 5.54 -0.52 -3.17
N ASN A 53 6.11 -0.29 -2.00
CA ASN A 53 5.32 -0.09 -0.78
C ASN A 53 5.19 1.39 -0.42
N VAL A 54 4.02 1.70 0.12
CA VAL A 54 3.68 3.01 0.71
C VAL A 54 3.36 2.80 2.18
N MET A 55 3.81 3.69 3.05
CA MET A 55 3.51 3.65 4.47
C MET A 55 2.87 4.93 4.96
N PHE A 56 2.04 4.82 6.00
CA PHE A 56 1.50 5.91 6.77
C PHE A 56 2.22 6.04 8.10
N LEU A 57 2.42 7.27 8.52
CA LEU A 57 3.02 7.62 9.81
C LEU A 57 2.14 8.69 10.47
N ASN A 58 2.32 8.88 11.77
CA ASN A 58 1.75 9.99 12.51
C ASN A 58 2.73 10.46 13.59
N ASN A 59 2.44 11.61 14.17
CA ASN A 59 3.24 12.24 15.22
C ASN A 59 2.70 11.94 16.65
N ILE A 60 1.75 11.02 16.82
CA ILE A 60 1.08 10.77 18.12
C ILE A 60 2.09 10.49 19.23
N ALA A 61 3.07 9.60 18.98
CA ALA A 61 4.08 9.29 20.00
C ALA A 61 4.90 10.51 20.45
N GLY A 62 5.18 11.44 19.54
CA GLY A 62 5.83 12.72 19.86
C GLY A 62 4.94 13.63 20.70
N ILE A 63 3.63 13.68 20.39
CA ILE A 63 2.66 14.45 21.18
C ILE A 63 2.54 13.85 22.58
N GLU A 64 2.44 12.54 22.73
CA GLU A 64 2.38 11.87 24.05
C GLU A 64 3.63 12.16 24.89
N GLN A 65 4.82 12.15 24.28
CA GLN A 65 6.06 12.55 24.96
C GLN A 65 6.04 14.03 25.37
N ALA A 66 5.54 14.91 24.52
CA ALA A 66 5.40 16.33 24.85
C ALA A 66 4.40 16.56 25.99
N ILE A 67 3.27 15.83 26.01
CA ILE A 67 2.31 15.87 27.12
C ILE A 67 2.97 15.45 28.44
N GLN A 68 3.81 14.41 28.42
CA GLN A 68 4.55 13.99 29.60
C GLN A 68 5.61 15.01 30.06
N ALA A 69 6.29 15.64 29.11
CA ALA A 69 7.30 16.66 29.37
C ALA A 69 6.72 18.01 29.82
N ARG A 70 5.43 18.29 29.47
CA ARG A 70 4.70 19.53 29.83
C ARG A 70 5.44 20.82 29.49
N PRO A 71 5.89 21.02 28.26
CA PRO A 71 6.46 22.32 27.89
C PRO A 71 5.40 23.40 27.98
N ASP A 72 5.80 24.60 28.44
CA ASP A 72 4.89 25.73 28.66
C ASP A 72 4.02 26.08 27.45
N GLU A 73 4.59 25.95 26.25
CA GLU A 73 3.87 26.20 25.00
C GLU A 73 2.69 25.23 24.81
N LEU A 74 2.87 23.93 25.12
CA LEU A 74 1.80 22.94 25.01
C LEU A 74 0.73 23.15 26.07
N VAL A 75 1.14 23.46 27.29
CA VAL A 75 0.21 23.77 28.42
C VAL A 75 -0.63 25.01 28.10
N ASN A 76 -0.01 26.05 27.57
CA ASN A 76 -0.71 27.27 27.16
C ASN A 76 -1.68 26.98 26.02
N TYR A 77 -1.25 26.24 25.01
CA TYR A 77 -2.11 25.81 23.89
C TYR A 77 -3.35 25.06 24.39
N ALA A 78 -3.17 24.07 25.25
CA ALA A 78 -4.29 23.33 25.82
C ALA A 78 -5.25 24.20 26.60
N ASN A 79 -4.73 25.13 27.45
CA ASN A 79 -5.53 26.06 28.22
C ASN A 79 -6.33 27.01 27.32
N GLU A 80 -5.75 27.55 26.25
CA GLU A 80 -6.43 28.42 25.28
C GLU A 80 -7.62 27.72 24.61
N HIS A 81 -7.54 26.38 24.43
CA HIS A 81 -8.63 25.57 23.88
C HIS A 81 -9.56 24.97 24.93
N GLY A 82 -9.32 25.26 26.21
CA GLY A 82 -10.13 24.77 27.32
C GLY A 82 -9.95 23.28 27.61
N TRP A 83 -8.81 22.70 27.22
CA TRP A 83 -8.48 21.30 27.48
C TRP A 83 -7.60 21.15 28.71
N ASP A 84 -8.04 20.30 29.62
CA ASP A 84 -7.27 19.95 30.82
C ASP A 84 -6.36 18.78 30.57
N ILE A 85 -5.04 19.03 30.49
CA ILE A 85 -4.03 18.00 30.23
C ILE A 85 -3.83 17.00 31.38
N ASP A 86 -4.50 17.21 32.51
CA ASP A 86 -4.51 16.29 33.65
C ASP A 86 -5.69 15.30 33.56
N THR A 87 -6.60 15.46 32.61
CA THR A 87 -7.73 14.57 32.37
C THR A 87 -7.56 13.75 31.09
N PRO A 88 -8.03 12.50 31.06
CA PRO A 88 -8.00 11.67 29.84
C PRO A 88 -8.69 12.36 28.64
N GLU A 89 -9.83 13.01 28.89
CA GLU A 89 -10.62 13.69 27.88
C GLU A 89 -9.87 14.88 27.26
N GLY A 90 -9.16 15.66 28.08
CA GLY A 90 -8.35 16.79 27.62
C GLY A 90 -7.12 16.32 26.85
N VAL A 91 -6.48 15.24 27.30
CA VAL A 91 -5.37 14.58 26.59
C VAL A 91 -5.83 14.05 25.22
N ASP A 92 -6.96 13.35 25.17
CA ASP A 92 -7.51 12.82 23.93
C ASP A 92 -7.87 13.94 22.93
N ALA A 93 -8.45 15.04 23.43
CA ALA A 93 -8.77 16.20 22.61
C ALA A 93 -7.49 16.83 22.02
N LEU A 94 -6.45 16.98 22.84
CA LEU A 94 -5.16 17.55 22.43
C LEU A 94 -4.45 16.64 21.40
N ILE A 95 -4.41 15.33 21.65
CA ILE A 95 -3.85 14.36 20.69
C ILE A 95 -4.60 14.45 19.38
N LYS A 96 -5.93 14.44 19.40
CA LYS A 96 -6.76 14.49 18.20
C LYS A 96 -6.50 15.75 17.39
N ASP A 97 -6.36 16.89 18.03
CA ASP A 97 -6.15 18.18 17.37
C ASP A 97 -4.75 18.33 16.77
N LEU A 98 -3.72 17.90 17.52
CA LEU A 98 -2.32 18.03 17.10
C LEU A 98 -1.85 16.88 16.20
N THR A 99 -2.64 15.81 16.04
CA THR A 99 -2.24 14.68 15.20
C THR A 99 -2.17 15.06 13.73
N THR A 100 -0.97 14.95 13.20
CA THR A 100 -0.74 15.04 11.77
C THR A 100 -0.43 13.63 11.22
N TRP A 101 -1.08 13.28 10.14
CA TRP A 101 -0.79 12.07 9.40
C TRP A 101 0.13 12.40 8.23
N TYR A 102 1.01 11.45 7.92
CA TYR A 102 1.98 11.55 6.85
C TYR A 102 1.93 10.33 5.96
N ILE A 103 2.28 10.51 4.69
CA ILE A 103 2.51 9.43 3.73
C ILE A 103 3.98 9.43 3.31
N ALA A 104 4.56 8.24 3.16
CA ALA A 104 5.94 8.06 2.73
C ALA A 104 6.11 6.82 1.85
N LYS A 105 7.25 6.74 1.14
CA LYS A 105 7.69 5.49 0.52
C LYS A 105 8.04 4.48 1.60
N GLY A 106 7.66 3.22 1.41
CA GLY A 106 7.97 2.16 2.35
C GLY A 106 9.45 1.83 2.41
N VAL A 107 9.94 1.55 3.61
CA VAL A 107 11.34 1.18 3.91
C VAL A 107 11.44 -0.32 4.05
N LEU A 108 12.44 -0.94 3.45
CA LEU A 108 12.71 -2.38 3.57
C LEU A 108 13.14 -2.71 5.02
N MET A 109 12.51 -3.75 5.56
CA MET A 109 12.65 -4.12 6.97
C MET A 109 13.60 -5.30 7.17
N TYR A 110 14.32 -5.28 8.26
CA TYR A 110 15.27 -6.33 8.66
C TYR A 110 14.96 -6.87 10.05
N LYS A 111 15.32 -8.13 10.28
CA LYS A 111 15.36 -8.71 11.62
C LYS A 111 16.58 -8.17 12.38
N LYS A 112 16.57 -8.29 13.70
CA LYS A 112 17.71 -7.88 14.55
C LYS A 112 19.07 -8.55 14.21
N ASN A 113 19.04 -9.69 13.54
CA ASN A 113 20.22 -10.41 13.06
C ASN A 113 20.70 -9.97 11.67
N GLY A 114 20.10 -8.95 11.09
CA GLY A 114 20.43 -8.40 9.76
C GLY A 114 19.81 -9.15 8.57
N GLU A 115 18.99 -10.19 8.82
CA GLU A 115 18.29 -10.87 7.75
C GLU A 115 17.09 -10.03 7.27
N PRO A 116 16.80 -9.98 5.95
CA PRO A 116 15.61 -9.32 5.45
C PRO A 116 14.33 -9.97 6.00
N ILE A 117 13.35 -9.14 6.35
CA ILE A 117 12.00 -9.65 6.63
C ILE A 117 11.33 -9.94 5.30
N LEU A 118 11.02 -11.21 5.04
CA LEU A 118 10.40 -11.63 3.79
C LEU A 118 8.89 -11.74 3.96
N GLY A 119 8.17 -11.20 3.01
CA GLY A 119 6.76 -11.48 2.76
C GLY A 119 6.62 -12.56 1.69
N THR A 120 5.43 -13.17 1.62
CA THR A 120 5.11 -14.23 0.63
C THR A 120 4.01 -13.72 -0.31
N VAL A 121 4.25 -13.82 -1.61
CA VAL A 121 3.21 -13.54 -2.61
C VAL A 121 2.18 -14.66 -2.54
N ARG A 122 0.90 -14.29 -2.37
CA ARG A 122 -0.18 -15.26 -2.41
C ARG A 122 -0.39 -15.74 -3.86
N VAL A 123 -0.06 -16.98 -4.10
CA VAL A 123 -0.31 -17.67 -5.38
C VAL A 123 -1.31 -18.79 -5.13
N THR A 124 -2.38 -18.85 -5.91
CA THR A 124 -3.42 -19.88 -5.75
C THR A 124 -2.92 -21.25 -6.23
N LYS A 125 -3.60 -22.33 -5.80
CA LYS A 125 -3.26 -23.68 -6.29
C LYS A 125 -3.49 -23.82 -7.79
N GLU A 126 -4.50 -23.13 -8.33
CA GLU A 126 -4.82 -23.10 -9.75
C GLU A 126 -3.71 -22.44 -10.57
N GLU A 127 -3.18 -21.29 -10.09
CA GLU A 127 -2.06 -20.60 -10.74
C GLU A 127 -0.78 -21.44 -10.71
N LYS A 128 -0.50 -22.11 -9.59
CA LYS A 128 0.63 -23.04 -9.48
C LYS A 128 0.46 -24.24 -10.40
N ALA A 129 -0.74 -24.82 -10.49
CA ALA A 129 -1.04 -25.92 -11.40
C ALA A 129 -0.87 -25.50 -12.88
N ALA A 130 -1.34 -24.31 -13.25
CA ALA A 130 -1.15 -23.77 -14.60
C ALA A 130 0.34 -23.59 -14.92
N LYS A 131 1.14 -23.11 -13.96
CA LYS A 131 2.59 -22.97 -14.12
C LYS A 131 3.28 -24.33 -14.30
N ILE A 132 2.88 -25.36 -13.53
CA ILE A 132 3.40 -26.72 -13.70
C ILE A 132 3.07 -27.24 -15.10
N ALA A 133 1.84 -27.06 -15.56
CA ALA A 133 1.42 -27.53 -16.89
C ALA A 133 2.20 -26.82 -18.02
N GLN A 134 2.62 -25.58 -17.82
CA GLN A 134 3.38 -24.81 -18.81
C GLN A 134 4.89 -25.10 -18.73
N ASP A 135 5.47 -25.14 -17.54
CA ASP A 135 6.92 -25.07 -17.32
C ASP A 135 7.46 -26.27 -16.50
N GLY A 136 6.64 -27.29 -16.16
CA GLY A 136 7.01 -28.33 -15.20
C GLY A 136 8.31 -29.08 -15.55
N LEU A 137 8.49 -29.46 -16.81
CA LEU A 137 9.72 -30.13 -17.25
C LEU A 137 10.95 -29.20 -17.09
N LYS A 138 10.82 -27.95 -17.48
CA LYS A 138 11.90 -26.97 -17.35
C LYS A 138 12.27 -26.75 -15.87
N MET A 139 11.28 -26.74 -14.99
CA MET A 139 11.51 -26.59 -13.54
C MET A 139 12.33 -27.74 -12.97
N ILE A 140 12.05 -29.00 -13.42
CA ILE A 140 12.84 -30.16 -13.03
C ILE A 140 14.25 -30.07 -13.61
N GLN A 141 14.40 -29.71 -14.89
CA GLN A 141 15.71 -29.60 -15.55
C GLN A 141 16.62 -28.51 -14.90
N GLU A 142 16.05 -27.48 -14.31
CA GLU A 142 16.79 -26.42 -13.61
C GLU A 142 17.22 -26.80 -12.18
N LEU A 143 16.74 -27.93 -11.62
CA LEU A 143 17.17 -28.39 -10.31
C LEU A 143 18.59 -29.00 -10.39
N SER A 144 19.32 -28.87 -9.27
CA SER A 144 20.58 -29.64 -9.11
C SER A 144 20.31 -31.11 -9.05
N GLU A 145 21.31 -31.96 -9.38
CA GLU A 145 21.15 -33.43 -9.30
C GLU A 145 20.83 -33.90 -7.88
N GLU A 146 21.31 -33.20 -6.85
CA GLU A 146 21.00 -33.44 -5.45
C GLU A 146 19.51 -33.12 -5.14
N ASP A 147 19.00 -31.98 -5.62
CA ASP A 147 17.59 -31.59 -5.43
C ASP A 147 16.65 -32.51 -6.22
N LYS A 148 17.02 -32.92 -7.42
CA LYS A 148 16.26 -33.93 -8.20
C LYS A 148 16.15 -35.25 -7.47
N ALA A 149 17.27 -35.76 -6.93
CA ALA A 149 17.28 -36.98 -6.16
C ALA A 149 16.43 -36.86 -4.89
N ALA A 150 16.51 -35.72 -4.17
CA ALA A 150 15.68 -35.47 -3.00
C ALA A 150 14.19 -35.39 -3.36
N PHE A 151 13.84 -34.73 -4.47
CA PHE A 151 12.47 -34.66 -4.97
C PHE A 151 11.95 -36.05 -5.38
N ALA A 152 12.73 -36.82 -6.16
CA ALA A 152 12.40 -38.18 -6.56
C ALA A 152 12.14 -39.09 -5.35
N ALA A 153 13.02 -39.05 -4.35
CA ALA A 153 12.85 -39.80 -3.10
C ALA A 153 11.56 -39.38 -2.35
N SER A 154 11.23 -38.09 -2.30
CA SER A 154 10.00 -37.61 -1.67
C SER A 154 8.71 -38.12 -2.33
N LYS A 155 8.79 -38.47 -3.61
CA LYS A 155 7.68 -39.02 -4.43
C LYS A 155 7.74 -40.53 -4.60
N ASN A 156 8.73 -41.21 -4.04
CA ASN A 156 9.03 -42.64 -4.28
C ASN A 156 9.26 -42.96 -5.77
N LEU A 157 9.98 -42.08 -6.47
CA LEU A 157 10.24 -42.14 -7.91
C LEU A 157 11.75 -42.18 -8.21
N GLU A 158 12.51 -42.93 -7.44
CA GLU A 158 13.97 -43.01 -7.61
C GLU A 158 14.34 -43.65 -8.97
N GLY A 159 15.30 -43.02 -9.65
CA GLY A 159 15.85 -43.56 -10.91
C GLY A 159 14.97 -43.36 -12.16
N VAL A 160 13.97 -42.50 -12.10
CA VAL A 160 13.11 -42.10 -13.25
C VAL A 160 13.69 -40.88 -13.98
N ASP A 161 13.19 -40.67 -15.21
CA ASP A 161 13.57 -39.54 -16.04
C ASP A 161 12.89 -38.23 -15.63
N ASP A 162 13.38 -37.08 -16.15
CA ASP A 162 12.88 -35.76 -15.87
C ASP A 162 11.40 -35.58 -16.28
N ASP A 163 10.92 -36.26 -17.33
CA ASP A 163 9.53 -36.20 -17.77
C ASP A 163 8.60 -36.83 -16.71
N THR A 164 9.01 -37.95 -16.15
CA THR A 164 8.27 -38.63 -15.07
C THR A 164 8.26 -37.79 -13.78
N LEU A 165 9.39 -37.15 -13.44
CA LEU A 165 9.47 -36.24 -12.31
C LEU A 165 8.58 -35.02 -12.52
N ALA A 166 8.57 -34.43 -13.72
CA ALA A 166 7.73 -33.30 -14.06
C ALA A 166 6.23 -33.63 -13.95
N ALA A 167 5.84 -34.85 -14.38
CA ALA A 167 4.45 -35.32 -14.24
C ALA A 167 4.03 -35.54 -12.77
N ALA A 168 4.98 -35.73 -11.85
CA ALA A 168 4.73 -35.91 -10.42
C ALA A 168 4.67 -34.58 -9.63
N LEU A 169 4.94 -33.42 -10.26
CA LEU A 169 4.84 -32.12 -9.63
C LEU A 169 3.40 -31.82 -9.23
N THR A 170 3.25 -31.28 -8.03
CA THR A 170 1.97 -30.80 -7.50
C THR A 170 2.07 -29.31 -7.13
N PRO A 171 0.95 -28.58 -7.00
CA PRO A 171 0.96 -27.19 -6.54
C PRO A 171 1.65 -26.98 -5.17
N ASP A 172 1.68 -28.00 -4.33
CA ASP A 172 2.29 -27.92 -3.01
C ASP A 172 3.84 -28.02 -3.08
N ASP A 173 4.40 -28.57 -4.18
CA ASP A 173 5.84 -28.63 -4.44
C ASP A 173 6.40 -27.26 -4.94
N ILE A 174 5.53 -26.38 -5.42
CA ILE A 174 5.93 -25.07 -5.92
C ILE A 174 5.93 -24.05 -4.77
N PRO A 175 7.10 -23.54 -4.35
CA PRO A 175 7.16 -22.50 -3.34
C PRO A 175 6.46 -21.24 -3.83
N SER A 176 5.79 -20.53 -2.92
CA SER A 176 5.28 -19.21 -3.24
C SER A 176 6.45 -18.22 -3.30
N PRO A 177 6.49 -17.34 -4.30
CA PRO A 177 7.52 -16.29 -4.37
C PRO A 177 7.56 -15.46 -3.10
N THR A 178 8.76 -15.07 -2.69
CA THR A 178 8.96 -14.17 -1.57
C THR A 178 9.43 -12.81 -2.06
N TYR A 179 9.17 -11.77 -1.26
CA TYR A 179 9.65 -10.43 -1.50
C TYR A 179 10.19 -9.85 -0.19
N HIS A 180 11.11 -8.89 -0.27
CA HIS A 180 11.59 -8.17 0.90
C HIS A 180 10.48 -7.25 1.42
N ALA A 181 9.95 -7.56 2.61
CA ALA A 181 8.85 -6.80 3.19
C ALA A 181 9.30 -5.38 3.57
N ALA A 182 8.43 -4.41 3.31
CA ALA A 182 8.62 -3.05 3.75
C ALA A 182 7.78 -2.74 4.99
N SER A 183 8.26 -1.82 5.78
CA SER A 183 7.70 -1.22 7.01
C SER A 183 6.41 -1.87 7.49
N GLY A 184 6.47 -2.83 8.31
CA GLY A 184 5.38 -3.54 9.04
C GLY A 184 4.02 -3.64 8.34
N SER A 185 3.42 -4.80 8.30
CA SER A 185 2.18 -5.09 7.57
C SER A 185 0.95 -4.22 7.96
N LYS A 186 0.99 -3.55 9.13
CA LYS A 186 -0.11 -2.69 9.60
C LYS A 186 -0.10 -1.31 8.97
N THR A 187 1.08 -0.77 8.71
CA THR A 187 1.27 0.62 8.26
C THR A 187 1.68 0.75 6.81
N ALA A 188 1.96 -0.35 6.11
CA ALA A 188 2.38 -0.33 4.72
C ALA A 188 1.50 -1.20 3.82
N ALA A 189 1.34 -0.78 2.57
CA ALA A 189 0.63 -1.51 1.54
C ALA A 189 1.36 -1.44 0.20
N THR A 190 1.27 -2.51 -0.58
CA THR A 190 1.83 -2.56 -1.93
C THR A 190 0.95 -1.81 -2.92
N ALA A 191 1.57 -0.97 -3.74
CA ALA A 191 0.89 -0.15 -4.73
C ALA A 191 0.49 -0.97 -5.97
N GLN A 192 -0.75 -0.76 -6.45
CA GLN A 192 -1.30 -1.37 -7.66
C GLN A 192 -1.82 -0.27 -8.61
N ALA A 193 -1.66 -0.45 -9.92
CA ALA A 193 -2.11 0.53 -10.90
C ALA A 193 -3.64 0.66 -10.92
N THR A 194 -4.12 1.91 -11.03
CA THR A 194 -5.53 2.25 -11.28
C THR A 194 -5.65 3.33 -12.35
N GLY A 195 -6.88 3.64 -12.79
CA GLY A 195 -7.12 4.68 -13.80
C GLY A 195 -6.72 6.10 -13.38
N ILE A 196 -6.64 6.39 -12.07
CA ILE A 196 -6.35 7.73 -11.53
C ILE A 196 -5.03 7.84 -10.78
N GLY A 197 -4.34 6.71 -10.57
CA GLY A 197 -3.09 6.66 -9.82
C GLY A 197 -2.76 5.26 -9.35
N LEU A 198 -2.34 5.13 -8.10
CA LEU A 198 -2.05 3.84 -7.47
C LEU A 198 -3.06 3.53 -6.36
N GLN A 199 -3.56 2.32 -6.33
CA GLN A 199 -4.38 1.80 -5.24
C GLN A 199 -3.48 1.07 -4.23
N LEU A 200 -3.79 1.28 -2.96
CA LEU A 200 -3.13 0.66 -1.83
C LEU A 200 -4.17 -0.19 -1.09
N ASN A 201 -3.83 -1.44 -0.81
CA ASN A 201 -4.71 -2.35 -0.08
C ASN A 201 -4.00 -2.80 1.20
N PHE A 202 -4.46 -2.32 2.34
CA PHE A 202 -3.97 -2.71 3.65
C PHE A 202 -4.72 -3.96 4.12
N THR A 203 -3.99 -4.95 4.60
CA THR A 203 -4.58 -6.14 5.22
C THR A 203 -5.19 -5.82 6.59
N ASP A 204 -4.55 -4.90 7.33
CA ASP A 204 -5.06 -4.37 8.59
C ASP A 204 -5.83 -3.06 8.32
N THR A 205 -7.08 -3.01 8.74
CA THR A 205 -7.95 -1.85 8.52
C THR A 205 -7.80 -0.75 9.57
N SER A 206 -6.95 -0.93 10.58
CA SER A 206 -6.83 0.01 11.72
C SER A 206 -6.56 1.45 11.30
N ILE A 207 -5.68 1.69 10.32
CA ILE A 207 -5.42 3.03 9.78
C ILE A 207 -6.67 3.59 9.11
N TRP A 208 -7.35 2.79 8.29
CA TRP A 208 -8.58 3.20 7.62
C TRP A 208 -9.67 3.53 8.62
N ASP A 209 -9.80 2.71 9.69
CA ASP A 209 -10.75 2.93 10.77
C ASP A 209 -10.45 4.20 11.57
N THR A 210 -9.17 4.47 11.83
CA THR A 210 -8.71 5.68 12.55
C THR A 210 -8.95 6.94 11.73
N ILE A 211 -8.57 6.93 10.45
CA ILE A 211 -8.74 8.09 9.55
C ILE A 211 -10.22 8.44 9.33
N LYS A 212 -11.12 7.48 9.51
CA LYS A 212 -12.57 7.66 9.39
C LYS A 212 -13.32 7.54 10.73
N ALA A 213 -12.65 7.73 11.86
CA ALA A 213 -13.22 7.47 13.18
C ALA A 213 -14.47 8.32 13.49
N ASP A 214 -14.54 9.53 12.95
CA ASP A 214 -15.63 10.49 13.09
C ASP A 214 -16.81 10.27 12.14
N ILE A 215 -16.75 9.27 11.25
CA ILE A 215 -17.81 8.95 10.29
C ILE A 215 -18.64 7.77 10.83
N GLU A 216 -19.95 7.97 10.98
CA GLU A 216 -20.87 6.93 11.46
C GLU A 216 -20.94 5.75 10.47
N ASP A 217 -21.23 6.00 9.19
CA ASP A 217 -21.18 4.98 8.12
C ASP A 217 -19.93 5.16 7.24
N LYS A 218 -18.82 4.63 7.72
CA LYS A 218 -17.52 4.71 7.05
C LYS A 218 -17.51 4.12 5.63
N LYS A 219 -18.45 3.21 5.32
CA LYS A 219 -18.54 2.53 4.02
C LYS A 219 -19.37 3.31 3.00
N SER A 220 -20.11 4.32 3.43
CA SER A 220 -20.92 5.17 2.54
C SER A 220 -20.13 6.30 1.88
N VAL A 221 -18.89 6.57 2.31
CA VAL A 221 -18.11 7.72 1.83
C VAL A 221 -16.67 7.35 1.46
N ASN A 222 -16.13 8.11 0.52
CA ASN A 222 -14.69 8.23 0.27
C ASN A 222 -14.19 9.49 0.96
N ARG A 223 -13.22 9.38 1.84
CA ARG A 223 -12.59 10.55 2.49
C ARG A 223 -11.38 11.00 1.67
N VAL A 224 -11.35 12.27 1.33
CA VAL A 224 -10.32 12.88 0.47
C VAL A 224 -9.39 13.73 1.33
N PHE A 225 -8.10 13.57 1.11
CA PHE A 225 -7.04 14.35 1.73
C PHE A 225 -6.16 14.96 0.64
N ASP A 226 -5.74 16.19 0.82
CA ASP A 226 -4.63 16.77 0.07
C ASP A 226 -3.30 16.29 0.65
N VAL A 227 -2.36 15.96 -0.22
CA VAL A 227 -0.99 15.65 0.17
C VAL A 227 -0.14 16.90 -0.06
N LYS A 228 0.44 17.44 0.99
CA LYS A 228 1.19 18.71 0.97
C LYS A 228 2.61 18.47 0.45
N LEU A 229 2.74 18.35 -0.87
CA LEU A 229 4.03 18.04 -1.51
C LEU A 229 5.11 19.11 -1.30
N ASN A 230 4.70 20.35 -1.04
CA ASN A 230 5.58 21.50 -0.74
C ASN A 230 6.00 21.59 0.72
N GLU A 231 5.43 20.76 1.59
CA GLU A 231 5.69 20.71 3.04
C GLU A 231 6.37 19.39 3.41
N ALA A 232 7.22 18.87 2.50
CA ALA A 232 7.96 17.65 2.73
C ALA A 232 8.92 17.83 3.92
N GLU A 233 8.95 16.83 4.79
CA GLU A 233 9.83 16.77 5.95
C GLU A 233 10.74 15.56 5.86
N GLU A 234 11.94 15.66 6.45
CA GLU A 234 12.80 14.50 6.64
C GLU A 234 12.60 13.92 8.04
N ALA A 235 12.36 12.62 8.09
CA ALA A 235 12.23 11.86 9.32
C ALA A 235 13.18 10.68 9.33
N LYS A 236 13.45 10.12 10.50
CA LYS A 236 14.19 8.88 10.66
C LYS A 236 13.23 7.74 10.96
N TYR A 237 13.40 6.64 10.26
CA TYR A 237 12.61 5.43 10.45
C TYR A 237 13.54 4.25 10.73
N ASN A 238 13.33 3.55 11.84
CA ASN A 238 14.12 2.38 12.17
C ASN A 238 13.67 1.18 11.35
N ASN A 239 14.56 0.66 10.50
CA ASN A 239 14.27 -0.47 9.62
C ASN A 239 14.56 -1.84 10.26
N GLY A 240 14.91 -1.86 11.53
CA GLY A 240 15.30 -3.06 12.29
C GLY A 240 16.81 -3.25 12.42
N MET A 241 17.63 -2.56 11.62
CA MET A 241 19.10 -2.53 11.70
C MET A 241 19.62 -1.14 12.04
N GLU A 242 19.09 -0.13 11.38
CA GLU A 242 19.56 1.25 11.47
C GLU A 242 18.41 2.23 11.25
N ASP A 243 18.64 3.49 11.61
CA ASP A 243 17.73 4.59 11.30
C ASP A 243 17.99 5.08 9.88
N VAL A 244 17.01 4.88 9.01
CA VAL A 244 17.03 5.31 7.61
C VAL A 244 16.34 6.66 7.47
N ALA A 245 16.94 7.60 6.77
CA ALA A 245 16.30 8.85 6.41
C ALA A 245 15.17 8.59 5.40
N ILE A 246 14.00 9.15 5.68
CA ILE A 246 12.82 9.08 4.81
C ILE A 246 12.22 10.45 4.61
N THR A 247 11.65 10.70 3.43
CA THR A 247 10.86 11.90 3.18
C THR A 247 9.40 11.58 3.47
N ILE A 248 8.77 12.38 4.33
CA ILE A 248 7.37 12.28 4.70
C ILE A 248 6.61 13.50 4.19
N TYR A 249 5.35 13.29 3.79
CA TYR A 249 4.47 14.35 3.30
C TYR A 249 3.22 14.42 4.16
N PRO A 250 2.89 15.57 4.76
CA PRO A 250 1.66 15.74 5.52
C PRO A 250 0.43 15.52 4.65
N ILE A 251 -0.62 14.95 5.24
CA ILE A 251 -1.94 14.84 4.62
C ILE A 251 -2.95 15.66 5.42
N GLU A 252 -3.78 16.43 4.72
CA GLU A 252 -4.81 17.28 5.32
C GLU A 252 -6.17 16.91 4.79
N PHE A 253 -7.16 16.78 5.68
CA PHE A 253 -8.54 16.48 5.31
C PHE A 253 -9.13 17.61 4.44
N VAL A 254 -9.82 17.23 3.38
CA VAL A 254 -10.50 18.17 2.47
C VAL A 254 -12.02 18.00 2.54
N GLU A 255 -12.50 16.79 2.24
CA GLU A 255 -13.95 16.53 2.12
C GLU A 255 -14.27 15.03 2.15
N ASP A 256 -15.53 14.74 2.44
CA ASP A 256 -16.10 13.41 2.28
C ASP A 256 -17.02 13.38 1.05
N LYS A 257 -16.81 12.40 0.16
CA LYS A 257 -17.56 12.22 -1.10
C LYS A 257 -18.28 10.89 -1.13
N ALA A 258 -19.49 10.87 -1.69
CA ALA A 258 -20.16 9.62 -2.01
C ALA A 258 -19.28 8.77 -2.97
N PRO A 259 -19.23 7.43 -2.81
CA PRO A 259 -18.58 6.57 -3.77
C PRO A 259 -19.25 6.74 -5.14
N MET A 260 -18.47 6.82 -6.22
CA MET A 260 -19.04 6.73 -7.55
C MET A 260 -19.64 5.33 -7.75
N THR A 261 -20.94 5.24 -7.76
CA THR A 261 -21.65 4.04 -8.25
C THR A 261 -21.35 3.92 -9.74
N ARG A 262 -20.77 2.78 -10.16
CA ARG A 262 -20.80 2.41 -11.56
C ARG A 262 -22.29 2.32 -11.91
N ASN A 263 -22.80 3.20 -12.77
CA ASN A 263 -24.13 3.03 -13.34
C ASN A 263 -24.14 1.63 -13.94
N SER A 264 -24.85 0.70 -13.29
CA SER A 264 -25.34 -0.48 -13.95
C SER A 264 -26.15 0.06 -15.13
N LYS A 265 -25.78 -0.33 -16.35
CA LYS A 265 -26.59 -0.07 -17.51
C LYS A 265 -28.00 -0.58 -17.15
N GLU A 266 -28.92 0.32 -16.84
CA GLU A 266 -30.34 -0.01 -16.84
C GLU A 266 -30.58 -0.54 -18.22
N ASN A 267 -30.96 -1.82 -18.29
CA ASN A 267 -31.60 -2.37 -19.49
C ASN A 267 -32.85 -1.56 -19.71
N VAL A 268 -32.78 -0.66 -20.68
CA VAL A 268 -34.00 -0.12 -21.29
C VAL A 268 -34.60 -1.30 -22.06
N GLU A 269 -35.48 -2.05 -21.41
CA GLU A 269 -36.43 -2.89 -22.11
C GLU A 269 -37.37 -1.94 -22.84
N GLU A 270 -37.18 -1.87 -24.14
CA GLU A 270 -38.17 -1.26 -25.04
C GLU A 270 -39.48 -2.05 -24.94
N ALA A 271 -40.54 -1.36 -24.53
CA ALA A 271 -41.91 -1.81 -24.64
C ALA A 271 -42.45 -1.42 -26.01
#